data_e892fcb15d4ceceef9be6d88cd30720a
#
_entry.id   e892fcb15d4ceceef9be6d88cd30720a
#
_cell.length_a   1.000
_cell.length_b   1.000
_cell.length_c   1.000
_cell.angle_alpha   90.00
_cell.angle_beta   90.00
_cell.angle_gamma   90.00
#
_symmetry.space_group_name_H-M   'P 1'
#
loop_
_entity.id
_entity.type
_entity.pdbx_description
1 polymer ?
#
loop_
_entity_poly.entity_id
_entity_poly.type
_entity_poly.pdbx_seq_one_letter_code
_entity_poly.pdbx_strand_id
1 'polypeptide(L)'
;MAGTLKGNMLIAQSGGPSMVINQSLVGAILEARKHKQIKNIYGSLHGIKGVLEENMIDLRRESLPALEAVAHTPSSALGSVRKKPTHEECGKIFAILRKYDVRYFFYIGGNDSAETVFIIHEEARKENYDLHCFHIPKTIDNDLLENDHTPGFGSAAKFVACALMGDNLDNRALKGVKIDVIMGRHAGFLTAASALGRVYPDDGPHLVYVPERPFSMDKFCEDVRKVYERLGRCVVAVSEGISDEYGIAIATKFIKETDSHGNVQLSGTGALGDLLSNEIKARLQISRVRADTFGYLQRSFPGMVSKVDAAEAREAGARAVKEAMAGQPEGSITIRRKPGKKYKAYFERVPLQNVAKNTRHMPDEFISSAGNDVTLEFIDYARPLVGDLPRIGRLKAAPIRKSAG
;
A
#
# COMPACT_ATOMS: atom_id res chain seq x y z
N MET A 1 -19.63 -34.19 -13.28
CA MET A 1 -18.43 -33.34 -13.17
C MET A 1 -18.56 -32.26 -14.24
N ALA A 2 -18.72 -31.00 -13.87
CA ALA A 2 -18.68 -29.92 -14.85
C ALA A 2 -17.33 -29.98 -15.57
N GLY A 3 -17.32 -29.99 -16.90
CA GLY A 3 -16.08 -30.02 -17.67
C GLY A 3 -15.21 -28.83 -17.33
N THR A 4 -13.93 -29.06 -17.06
CA THR A 4 -12.98 -27.97 -16.73
C THR A 4 -12.93 -26.98 -17.91
N LEU A 5 -13.23 -25.72 -17.66
CA LEU A 5 -13.24 -24.65 -18.64
C LEU A 5 -11.86 -24.58 -19.37
N LYS A 6 -11.87 -24.48 -20.71
CA LYS A 6 -10.64 -24.36 -21.50
C LYS A 6 -10.62 -23.05 -22.26
N GLY A 7 -9.51 -22.35 -22.24
CA GLY A 7 -9.34 -21.08 -22.93
C GLY A 7 -8.08 -20.34 -22.54
N ASN A 8 -8.01 -19.08 -22.89
CA ASN A 8 -6.87 -18.23 -22.59
C ASN A 8 -7.03 -17.53 -21.24
N MET A 9 -5.92 -17.22 -20.61
CA MET A 9 -5.82 -16.36 -19.43
C MET A 9 -5.38 -14.97 -19.84
N LEU A 10 -5.98 -13.95 -19.25
CA LEU A 10 -5.50 -12.57 -19.31
C LEU A 10 -5.28 -12.05 -17.90
N ILE A 11 -4.11 -11.43 -17.68
CA ILE A 11 -3.74 -10.79 -16.41
C ILE A 11 -3.30 -9.36 -16.66
N ALA A 12 -3.66 -8.45 -15.75
CA ALA A 12 -3.28 -7.06 -15.81
C ALA A 12 -2.99 -6.48 -14.43
N GLN A 13 -2.26 -5.36 -14.40
CA GLN A 13 -1.89 -4.61 -13.19
C GLN A 13 -2.52 -3.23 -13.23
N SER A 14 -2.96 -2.70 -12.06
CA SER A 14 -3.64 -1.41 -11.99
C SER A 14 -3.36 -0.64 -10.69
N GLY A 15 -3.66 0.64 -10.73
CA GLY A 15 -3.49 1.57 -9.60
C GLY A 15 -2.04 1.90 -9.32
N GLY A 16 -1.74 2.37 -8.12
CA GLY A 16 -0.37 2.64 -7.70
C GLY A 16 0.48 1.37 -7.71
N PRO A 17 1.69 1.38 -8.32
CA PRO A 17 2.58 0.22 -8.25
C PRO A 17 3.07 -0.02 -6.82
N SER A 18 3.66 -1.18 -6.56
CA SER A 18 4.29 -1.52 -5.29
C SER A 18 5.60 -2.26 -5.48
N MET A 19 6.35 -2.45 -4.40
CA MET A 19 7.60 -3.21 -4.44
C MET A 19 7.39 -4.69 -4.77
N VAL A 20 6.18 -5.22 -4.58
CA VAL A 20 5.89 -6.66 -4.69
C VAL A 20 4.78 -7.01 -5.68
N ILE A 21 4.24 -6.04 -6.39
CA ILE A 21 3.14 -6.29 -7.35
C ILE A 21 3.54 -7.32 -8.42
N ASN A 22 4.81 -7.36 -8.80
CA ASN A 22 5.32 -8.34 -9.77
C ASN A 22 5.48 -9.74 -9.16
N GLN A 23 5.60 -9.88 -7.84
CA GLN A 23 5.52 -11.19 -7.19
C GLN A 23 4.14 -11.82 -7.41
N SER A 24 3.06 -11.04 -7.27
CA SER A 24 1.70 -11.50 -7.56
C SER A 24 1.54 -11.90 -9.03
N LEU A 25 2.05 -11.09 -9.94
CA LEU A 25 2.04 -11.39 -11.38
C LEU A 25 2.74 -12.71 -11.69
N VAL A 26 3.98 -12.88 -11.21
CA VAL A 26 4.78 -14.08 -11.47
C VAL A 26 4.19 -15.29 -10.77
N GLY A 27 3.66 -15.15 -9.55
CA GLY A 27 2.94 -16.22 -8.86
C GLY A 27 1.76 -16.75 -9.69
N ALA A 28 0.96 -15.87 -10.26
CA ALA A 28 -0.16 -16.25 -11.13
C ALA A 28 0.32 -16.92 -12.43
N ILE A 29 1.35 -16.38 -13.09
CA ILE A 29 1.90 -16.96 -14.34
C ILE A 29 2.44 -18.37 -14.11
N LEU A 30 3.25 -18.55 -13.05
CA LEU A 30 3.87 -19.85 -12.76
C LEU A 30 2.83 -20.90 -12.36
N GLU A 31 1.79 -20.52 -11.64
CA GLU A 31 0.69 -21.43 -11.35
C GLU A 31 -0.09 -21.78 -12.62
N ALA A 32 -0.45 -20.76 -13.42
CA ALA A 32 -1.19 -20.97 -14.67
C ALA A 32 -0.49 -21.93 -15.66
N ARG A 33 0.84 -21.90 -15.70
CA ARG A 33 1.64 -22.82 -16.56
C ARG A 33 1.49 -24.30 -16.22
N LYS A 34 1.06 -24.64 -15.00
CA LYS A 34 0.83 -26.02 -14.56
C LYS A 34 -0.47 -26.62 -15.11
N HIS A 35 -1.38 -25.77 -15.61
CA HIS A 35 -2.72 -26.16 -16.01
C HIS A 35 -2.86 -26.19 -17.53
N LYS A 36 -3.07 -27.39 -18.10
CA LYS A 36 -3.23 -27.61 -19.56
C LYS A 36 -4.49 -26.94 -20.13
N GLN A 37 -5.47 -26.63 -19.30
CA GLN A 37 -6.71 -25.95 -19.66
C GLN A 37 -6.47 -24.49 -20.06
N ILE A 38 -5.45 -23.86 -19.52
CA ILE A 38 -5.01 -22.51 -19.89
C ILE A 38 -4.09 -22.64 -21.10
N LYS A 39 -4.59 -22.23 -22.28
CA LYS A 39 -3.85 -22.34 -23.54
C LYS A 39 -2.73 -21.32 -23.65
N ASN A 40 -3.09 -20.04 -23.60
CA ASN A 40 -2.15 -18.91 -23.63
C ASN A 40 -2.30 -18.06 -22.37
N ILE A 41 -1.25 -17.31 -22.02
CA ILE A 41 -1.23 -16.40 -20.87
C ILE A 41 -0.90 -15.02 -21.41
N TYR A 42 -1.91 -14.16 -21.52
CA TYR A 42 -1.77 -12.80 -22.01
C TYR A 42 -1.57 -11.83 -20.85
N GLY A 43 -0.61 -10.90 -21.00
CA GLY A 43 -0.42 -9.77 -20.12
C GLY A 43 -0.90 -8.51 -20.81
N SER A 44 -1.88 -7.80 -20.24
CA SER A 44 -2.33 -6.52 -20.79
C SER A 44 -1.43 -5.38 -20.33
N LEU A 45 -0.88 -4.62 -21.26
CA LEU A 45 -0.04 -3.45 -20.95
C LEU A 45 -0.91 -2.27 -20.53
N HIS A 46 -0.54 -1.64 -19.39
CA HIS A 46 -1.28 -0.54 -18.79
C HIS A 46 -2.74 -0.89 -18.41
N GLY A 47 -2.93 -2.04 -17.79
CA GLY A 47 -4.20 -2.44 -17.19
C GLY A 47 -5.33 -2.60 -18.20
N ILE A 48 -6.54 -2.10 -17.86
CA ILE A 48 -7.71 -2.16 -18.75
C ILE A 48 -7.56 -1.31 -20.01
N LYS A 49 -6.71 -0.28 -19.99
CA LYS A 49 -6.42 0.51 -21.20
C LYS A 49 -5.82 -0.40 -22.29
N GLY A 50 -4.85 -1.23 -21.92
CA GLY A 50 -4.26 -2.18 -22.87
C GLY A 50 -5.25 -3.22 -23.38
N VAL A 51 -6.25 -3.62 -22.57
CA VAL A 51 -7.34 -4.48 -23.07
C VAL A 51 -8.14 -3.75 -24.14
N LEU A 52 -8.58 -2.52 -23.88
CA LEU A 52 -9.36 -1.70 -24.81
C LEU A 52 -8.62 -1.41 -26.11
N GLU A 53 -7.30 -1.27 -26.06
CA GLU A 53 -6.42 -1.01 -27.20
C GLU A 53 -5.87 -2.31 -27.84
N GLU A 54 -6.26 -3.47 -27.31
CA GLU A 54 -5.74 -4.79 -27.70
C GLU A 54 -4.20 -4.88 -27.62
N ASN A 55 -3.59 -4.11 -26.71
CA ASN A 55 -2.16 -4.06 -26.49
C ASN A 55 -1.75 -5.07 -25.40
N MET A 56 -1.45 -6.29 -25.84
CA MET A 56 -1.18 -7.45 -24.98
C MET A 56 0.09 -8.17 -25.40
N ILE A 57 0.76 -8.82 -24.45
CA ILE A 57 1.95 -9.64 -24.68
C ILE A 57 1.72 -11.08 -24.25
N ASP A 58 2.46 -12.01 -24.84
CA ASP A 58 2.39 -13.44 -24.53
C ASP A 58 3.38 -13.81 -23.41
N LEU A 59 2.87 -13.87 -22.18
CA LEU A 59 3.65 -14.19 -20.98
C LEU A 59 4.02 -15.70 -20.88
N ARG A 60 3.40 -16.55 -21.67
CA ARG A 60 3.76 -17.98 -21.69
C ARG A 60 5.16 -18.20 -22.27
N ARG A 61 5.62 -17.29 -23.13
CA ARG A 61 6.95 -17.36 -23.78
C ARG A 61 8.08 -16.84 -22.90
N GLU A 62 7.79 -16.14 -21.80
CA GLU A 62 8.83 -15.64 -20.92
C GLU A 62 9.63 -16.78 -20.26
N SER A 63 10.94 -16.64 -20.19
CA SER A 63 11.78 -17.62 -19.48
C SER A 63 11.62 -17.55 -17.98
N LEU A 64 11.87 -18.65 -17.27
CA LEU A 64 11.83 -18.64 -15.80
C LEU A 64 12.82 -17.64 -15.18
N PRO A 65 14.08 -17.53 -15.64
CA PRO A 65 14.99 -16.51 -15.14
C PRO A 65 14.48 -15.07 -15.35
N ALA A 66 13.86 -14.77 -16.51
CA ALA A 66 13.28 -13.45 -16.74
C ALA A 66 12.11 -13.16 -15.80
N LEU A 67 11.21 -14.13 -15.60
CA LEU A 67 10.10 -13.98 -14.65
C LEU A 67 10.60 -13.77 -13.21
N GLU A 68 11.62 -14.50 -12.77
CA GLU A 68 12.19 -14.31 -11.43
C GLU A 68 12.88 -12.94 -11.29
N ALA A 69 13.57 -12.46 -12.32
CA ALA A 69 14.13 -11.10 -12.33
C ALA A 69 13.02 -10.04 -12.22
N VAL A 70 11.93 -10.20 -13.00
CA VAL A 70 10.74 -9.34 -12.92
C VAL A 70 10.11 -9.37 -11.54
N ALA A 71 9.96 -10.55 -10.93
CA ALA A 71 9.38 -10.69 -9.60
C ALA A 71 10.13 -9.87 -8.52
N HIS A 72 11.44 -9.70 -8.67
CA HIS A 72 12.28 -8.92 -7.76
C HIS A 72 12.44 -7.45 -8.16
N THR A 73 11.84 -7.04 -9.27
CA THR A 73 11.88 -5.65 -9.75
C THR A 73 10.67 -4.88 -9.17
N PRO A 74 10.87 -3.76 -8.47
CA PRO A 74 9.79 -2.91 -8.02
C PRO A 74 8.99 -2.30 -9.17
N SER A 75 7.78 -1.80 -8.86
CA SER A 75 6.84 -1.23 -9.82
C SER A 75 6.13 -2.28 -10.66
N SER A 76 5.31 -1.87 -11.63
CA SER A 76 4.44 -2.74 -12.43
C SER A 76 5.10 -3.10 -13.75
N ALA A 77 5.45 -4.36 -13.95
CA ALA A 77 6.13 -4.83 -15.16
C ALA A 77 5.24 -4.73 -16.43
N LEU A 78 3.92 -4.85 -16.26
CA LEU A 78 2.96 -4.65 -17.36
C LEU A 78 2.54 -3.18 -17.51
N GLY A 79 3.18 -2.25 -16.78
CA GLY A 79 2.65 -0.91 -16.64
C GLY A 79 1.38 -0.89 -15.79
N SER A 80 0.82 0.29 -15.58
CA SER A 80 -0.38 0.48 -14.77
C SER A 80 -1.25 1.58 -15.35
N VAL A 81 -2.51 1.62 -14.93
CA VAL A 81 -3.44 2.70 -15.25
C VAL A 81 -4.26 3.06 -14.02
N ARG A 82 -4.53 4.36 -13.86
CA ARG A 82 -5.52 4.89 -12.93
C ARG A 82 -6.76 5.25 -13.72
N LYS A 83 -7.54 4.25 -14.07
CA LYS A 83 -8.79 4.42 -14.81
C LYS A 83 -9.82 3.45 -14.29
N LYS A 84 -10.96 3.98 -13.86
CA LYS A 84 -12.16 3.22 -13.59
C LYS A 84 -12.97 3.19 -14.90
N PRO A 85 -13.21 2.02 -15.50
CA PRO A 85 -13.97 1.96 -16.74
C PRO A 85 -15.44 2.31 -16.48
N THR A 86 -16.07 2.94 -17.47
CA THR A 86 -17.52 3.11 -17.49
C THR A 86 -18.20 1.76 -17.77
N HIS A 87 -19.52 1.67 -17.55
CA HIS A 87 -20.27 0.46 -17.91
C HIS A 87 -20.16 0.13 -19.40
N GLU A 88 -20.17 1.14 -20.28
CA GLU A 88 -19.98 0.96 -21.73
C GLU A 88 -18.59 0.38 -22.04
N GLU A 89 -17.54 0.90 -21.38
CA GLU A 89 -16.17 0.36 -21.53
C GLU A 89 -16.04 -1.06 -20.99
N CYS A 90 -16.74 -1.41 -19.91
CA CYS A 90 -16.79 -2.79 -19.43
C CYS A 90 -17.40 -3.74 -20.45
N GLY A 91 -18.45 -3.34 -21.17
CA GLY A 91 -19.01 -4.09 -22.30
C GLY A 91 -18.00 -4.28 -23.43
N LYS A 92 -17.24 -3.23 -23.77
CA LYS A 92 -16.16 -3.33 -24.79
C LYS A 92 -15.03 -4.26 -24.32
N ILE A 93 -14.59 -4.14 -23.07
CA ILE A 93 -13.60 -5.04 -22.47
C ILE A 93 -14.09 -6.49 -22.58
N PHE A 94 -15.32 -6.76 -22.20
CA PHE A 94 -15.90 -8.10 -22.30
C PHE A 94 -15.91 -8.63 -23.74
N ALA A 95 -16.32 -7.82 -24.72
CA ALA A 95 -16.30 -8.20 -26.13
C ALA A 95 -14.88 -8.58 -26.62
N ILE A 96 -13.85 -7.86 -26.16
CA ILE A 96 -12.45 -8.15 -26.47
C ILE A 96 -12.01 -9.46 -25.79
N LEU A 97 -12.35 -9.66 -24.50
CA LEU A 97 -12.06 -10.92 -23.80
C LEU A 97 -12.65 -12.12 -24.56
N ARG A 98 -13.89 -11.99 -25.03
CA ARG A 98 -14.56 -12.99 -25.83
C ARG A 98 -13.87 -13.23 -27.19
N LYS A 99 -13.46 -12.16 -27.88
CA LYS A 99 -12.71 -12.23 -29.16
C LYS A 99 -11.43 -13.06 -29.04
N TYR A 100 -10.72 -12.91 -27.91
CA TYR A 100 -9.47 -13.63 -27.64
C TYR A 100 -9.66 -14.95 -26.89
N ASP A 101 -10.88 -15.52 -26.83
CA ASP A 101 -11.21 -16.75 -26.09
C ASP A 101 -10.63 -16.73 -24.66
N VAL A 102 -10.69 -15.56 -24.01
CA VAL A 102 -10.29 -15.42 -22.60
C VAL A 102 -11.36 -16.03 -21.73
N ARG A 103 -10.98 -17.02 -20.94
CA ARG A 103 -11.85 -17.73 -19.99
C ARG A 103 -11.42 -17.50 -18.55
N TYR A 104 -10.27 -16.88 -18.34
CA TYR A 104 -9.69 -16.60 -17.03
C TYR A 104 -9.15 -15.18 -17.03
N PHE A 105 -9.80 -14.30 -16.29
CA PHE A 105 -9.42 -12.89 -16.16
C PHE A 105 -8.93 -12.59 -14.75
N PHE A 106 -7.70 -12.11 -14.62
CA PHE A 106 -7.08 -11.73 -13.35
C PHE A 106 -6.66 -10.27 -13.37
N TYR A 107 -7.04 -9.53 -12.31
CA TYR A 107 -6.70 -8.12 -12.21
C TYR A 107 -6.08 -7.83 -10.85
N ILE A 108 -4.80 -7.39 -10.88
CA ILE A 108 -4.03 -7.06 -9.68
C ILE A 108 -4.24 -5.58 -9.36
N GLY A 109 -4.80 -5.25 -8.20
CA GLY A 109 -5.03 -3.87 -7.83
C GLY A 109 -5.74 -3.65 -6.50
N GLY A 110 -6.22 -2.42 -6.29
CA GLY A 110 -6.98 -1.98 -5.11
C GLY A 110 -8.49 -2.12 -5.27
N ASN A 111 -9.24 -1.32 -4.51
CA ASN A 111 -10.71 -1.32 -4.46
C ASN A 111 -11.36 -1.14 -5.85
N ASP A 112 -10.93 -0.12 -6.61
CA ASP A 112 -11.47 0.14 -7.96
C ASP A 112 -11.22 -1.03 -8.93
N SER A 113 -10.12 -1.77 -8.72
CA SER A 113 -9.81 -2.94 -9.52
C SER A 113 -10.73 -4.12 -9.18
N ALA A 114 -11.04 -4.32 -7.90
CA ALA A 114 -12.02 -5.33 -7.47
C ALA A 114 -13.40 -5.02 -8.05
N GLU A 115 -13.82 -3.75 -8.04
CA GLU A 115 -15.07 -3.30 -8.64
C GLU A 115 -15.09 -3.53 -10.17
N THR A 116 -13.99 -3.21 -10.86
CA THR A 116 -13.86 -3.46 -12.31
C THR A 116 -14.04 -4.94 -12.63
N VAL A 117 -13.39 -5.84 -11.88
CA VAL A 117 -13.52 -7.29 -12.06
C VAL A 117 -14.96 -7.74 -11.80
N PHE A 118 -15.62 -7.19 -10.78
CA PHE A 118 -17.00 -7.50 -10.46
C PHE A 118 -17.95 -7.12 -11.61
N ILE A 119 -17.81 -5.92 -12.18
CA ILE A 119 -18.65 -5.47 -13.29
C ILE A 119 -18.42 -6.36 -14.53
N ILE A 120 -17.17 -6.70 -14.86
CA ILE A 120 -16.85 -7.58 -16.01
C ILE A 120 -17.46 -8.97 -15.80
N HIS A 121 -17.41 -9.50 -14.57
CA HIS A 121 -18.04 -10.78 -14.25
C HIS A 121 -19.55 -10.75 -14.45
N GLU A 122 -20.23 -9.69 -13.99
CA GLU A 122 -21.67 -9.53 -14.18
C GLU A 122 -22.05 -9.39 -15.68
N GLU A 123 -21.27 -8.69 -16.48
CA GLU A 123 -21.48 -8.62 -17.92
C GLU A 123 -21.32 -10.01 -18.58
N ALA A 124 -20.30 -10.77 -18.21
CA ALA A 124 -20.12 -12.15 -18.72
C ALA A 124 -21.31 -13.05 -18.36
N ARG A 125 -21.86 -12.92 -17.13
CA ARG A 125 -23.06 -13.67 -16.71
C ARG A 125 -24.30 -13.32 -17.55
N LYS A 126 -24.54 -12.04 -17.82
CA LYS A 126 -25.66 -11.59 -18.66
C LYS A 126 -25.61 -12.18 -20.06
N GLU A 127 -24.39 -12.30 -20.61
CA GLU A 127 -24.13 -12.83 -21.94
C GLU A 127 -23.99 -14.38 -21.98
N ASN A 128 -24.24 -15.06 -20.86
CA ASN A 128 -24.03 -16.52 -20.72
C ASN A 128 -22.65 -16.99 -21.20
N TYR A 129 -21.60 -16.20 -20.91
CA TYR A 129 -20.23 -16.51 -21.24
C TYR A 129 -19.46 -16.97 -20.01
N ASP A 130 -19.00 -18.22 -20.02
CA ASP A 130 -18.20 -18.76 -18.94
C ASP A 130 -16.85 -18.04 -18.86
N LEU A 131 -16.72 -17.13 -17.89
CA LEU A 131 -15.53 -16.35 -17.59
C LEU A 131 -15.25 -16.39 -16.09
N HIS A 132 -14.10 -16.92 -15.70
CA HIS A 132 -13.63 -16.89 -14.33
C HIS A 132 -12.89 -15.57 -14.07
N CYS A 133 -13.39 -14.77 -13.14
CA CYS A 133 -12.92 -13.41 -12.88
C CYS A 133 -12.34 -13.28 -11.46
N PHE A 134 -11.07 -12.96 -11.32
CA PHE A 134 -10.41 -12.86 -10.02
C PHE A 134 -9.69 -11.55 -9.80
N HIS A 135 -9.94 -10.96 -8.65
CA HIS A 135 -9.15 -9.86 -8.10
C HIS A 135 -8.00 -10.42 -7.25
N ILE A 136 -6.78 -9.93 -7.52
CA ILE A 136 -5.59 -10.21 -6.73
C ILE A 136 -5.26 -8.93 -5.94
N PRO A 137 -5.28 -8.96 -4.60
CA PRO A 137 -5.14 -7.76 -3.80
C PRO A 137 -3.78 -7.11 -3.96
N LYS A 138 -3.74 -5.79 -4.05
CA LYS A 138 -2.55 -4.97 -4.02
C LYS A 138 -2.90 -3.55 -3.59
N THR A 139 -2.39 -3.12 -2.44
CA THR A 139 -2.34 -1.72 -2.01
C THR A 139 -1.29 -1.57 -0.93
N ILE A 140 -0.55 -0.44 -0.94
CA ILE A 140 0.37 -0.10 0.15
C ILE A 140 -0.36 0.51 1.34
N ASP A 141 -1.57 1.04 1.14
CA ASP A 141 -2.36 1.72 2.17
C ASP A 141 -3.01 0.76 3.16
N ASN A 142 -3.01 -0.55 2.85
CA ASN A 142 -3.59 -1.60 3.70
C ASN A 142 -5.09 -1.44 3.95
N ASP A 143 -5.79 -0.89 2.97
CA ASP A 143 -7.16 -0.40 3.05
C ASP A 143 -8.23 -1.28 2.40
N LEU A 144 -7.88 -2.52 1.97
CA LEU A 144 -8.85 -3.47 1.42
C LEU A 144 -9.59 -4.23 2.53
N LEU A 145 -10.92 -4.22 2.45
CA LEU A 145 -11.76 -5.04 3.33
C LEU A 145 -11.42 -6.54 3.19
N GLU A 146 -11.87 -7.32 4.15
CA GLU A 146 -11.67 -8.78 4.20
C GLU A 146 -10.20 -9.21 4.30
N ASN A 147 -9.24 -8.30 4.40
CA ASN A 147 -7.83 -8.59 4.55
C ASN A 147 -7.32 -8.25 5.96
N ASP A 148 -6.46 -9.09 6.53
CA ASP A 148 -5.63 -8.71 7.68
C ASP A 148 -4.64 -7.63 7.23
N HIS A 149 -3.95 -7.87 6.13
CA HIS A 149 -3.06 -6.92 5.46
C HIS A 149 -3.00 -7.24 3.97
N THR A 150 -2.40 -6.32 3.20
CA THR A 150 -2.40 -6.40 1.73
C THR A 150 -1.00 -6.44 1.15
N PRO A 151 -0.76 -7.16 0.03
CA PRO A 151 0.51 -7.13 -0.69
C PRO A 151 0.90 -5.70 -1.09
N GLY A 152 2.11 -5.31 -0.71
CA GLY A 152 2.65 -3.96 -0.88
C GLY A 152 2.80 -3.19 0.43
N PHE A 153 1.92 -3.42 1.41
CA PHE A 153 1.97 -2.74 2.70
C PHE A 153 3.25 -3.08 3.47
N GLY A 154 3.61 -4.35 3.62
CA GLY A 154 4.76 -4.76 4.42
C GLY A 154 6.08 -4.14 3.96
N SER A 155 6.29 -4.04 2.66
CA SER A 155 7.48 -3.42 2.07
C SER A 155 7.47 -1.89 2.18
N ALA A 156 6.33 -1.24 1.94
CA ALA A 156 6.18 0.20 2.10
C ALA A 156 6.33 0.62 3.57
N ALA A 157 5.76 -0.14 4.50
CA ALA A 157 5.92 0.05 5.94
C ALA A 157 7.39 -0.09 6.38
N LYS A 158 8.13 -1.05 5.81
CA LYS A 158 9.57 -1.18 6.04
C LYS A 158 10.34 0.05 5.56
N PHE A 159 10.03 0.57 4.37
CA PHE A 159 10.62 1.81 3.87
C PHE A 159 10.35 2.97 4.83
N VAL A 160 9.10 3.18 5.22
CA VAL A 160 8.70 4.26 6.13
C VAL A 160 9.43 4.13 7.47
N ALA A 161 9.47 2.93 8.07
CA ALA A 161 10.19 2.71 9.32
C ALA A 161 11.68 3.05 9.19
N CYS A 162 12.36 2.58 8.12
CA CYS A 162 13.78 2.86 7.89
C CYS A 162 14.04 4.35 7.63
N ALA A 163 13.18 5.03 6.88
CA ALA A 163 13.29 6.47 6.61
C ALA A 163 13.20 7.27 7.92
N LEU A 164 12.19 6.98 8.75
CA LEU A 164 12.02 7.65 10.05
C LEU A 164 13.16 7.32 11.03
N MET A 165 13.75 6.12 10.97
CA MET A 165 14.98 5.84 11.72
C MET A 165 16.12 6.77 11.29
N GLY A 166 16.30 6.99 9.99
CA GLY A 166 17.29 7.92 9.44
C GLY A 166 17.04 9.35 9.89
N ASP A 167 15.81 9.84 9.74
CA ASP A 167 15.44 11.20 10.14
C ASP A 167 15.52 11.42 11.65
N ASN A 168 15.20 10.40 12.47
CA ASN A 168 15.41 10.47 13.92
C ASN A 168 16.90 10.61 14.27
N LEU A 169 17.80 9.92 13.54
CA LEU A 169 19.25 10.03 13.76
C LEU A 169 19.79 11.39 13.33
N ASP A 170 19.37 11.91 12.17
CA ASP A 170 19.76 13.27 11.71
C ASP A 170 19.23 14.34 12.68
N ASN A 171 17.97 14.28 13.04
CA ASN A 171 17.35 15.23 13.99
C ASN A 171 17.98 15.16 15.39
N ARG A 172 18.54 14.02 15.78
CA ARG A 172 19.29 13.86 17.01
C ARG A 172 20.66 14.54 16.94
N ALA A 173 21.31 14.46 15.78
CA ALA A 173 22.60 15.12 15.53
C ALA A 173 22.44 16.64 15.40
N LEU A 174 21.43 17.09 14.69
CA LEU A 174 21.09 18.49 14.44
C LEU A 174 19.68 18.80 14.93
N LYS A 175 19.58 19.18 16.21
CA LYS A 175 18.30 19.40 16.90
C LYS A 175 17.40 20.41 16.16
N GLY A 176 16.09 20.22 16.30
CA GLY A 176 15.04 21.03 15.68
C GLY A 176 13.75 20.22 15.57
N VAL A 177 12.83 20.66 14.73
CA VAL A 177 11.63 19.91 14.40
C VAL A 177 11.76 19.34 12.99
N LYS A 178 11.48 18.05 12.84
CA LYS A 178 11.39 17.34 11.56
C LYS A 178 9.96 16.81 11.37
N ILE A 179 9.41 17.00 10.19
CA ILE A 179 8.07 16.53 9.81
C ILE A 179 8.20 15.67 8.58
N ASP A 180 7.64 14.48 8.61
CA ASP A 180 7.64 13.53 7.49
C ASP A 180 6.21 13.24 7.06
N VAL A 181 5.86 13.64 5.83
CA VAL A 181 4.54 13.43 5.24
C VAL A 181 4.52 12.10 4.49
N ILE A 182 3.61 11.23 4.90
CA ILE A 182 3.53 9.83 4.49
C ILE A 182 2.21 9.59 3.75
N MET A 183 2.22 8.72 2.73
CA MET A 183 1.01 8.30 2.03
C MET A 183 0.01 7.61 2.96
N GLY A 184 -1.28 7.74 2.63
CA GLY A 184 -2.38 7.16 3.36
C GLY A 184 -3.57 8.11 3.41
N ARG A 185 -4.28 8.27 2.29
CA ARG A 185 -5.39 9.23 2.19
C ARG A 185 -6.51 8.94 3.17
N HIS A 186 -6.89 7.67 3.33
CA HIS A 186 -8.04 7.22 4.11
C HIS A 186 -7.68 6.27 5.25
N ALA A 187 -6.45 5.76 5.27
CA ALA A 187 -5.98 4.80 6.27
C ALA A 187 -4.55 5.12 6.70
N GLY A 188 -4.33 5.18 8.01
CA GLY A 188 -3.09 5.60 8.64
C GLY A 188 -2.04 4.52 8.85
N PHE A 189 -2.22 3.31 8.33
CA PHE A 189 -1.32 2.18 8.57
C PHE A 189 0.15 2.46 8.20
N LEU A 190 0.41 3.13 7.06
CA LEU A 190 1.79 3.48 6.68
C LEU A 190 2.39 4.51 7.62
N THR A 191 1.63 5.53 7.98
CA THR A 191 2.08 6.55 8.93
C THR A 191 2.35 5.94 10.30
N ALA A 192 1.49 5.05 10.76
CA ALA A 192 1.68 4.28 11.99
C ALA A 192 2.95 3.42 11.96
N ALA A 193 3.30 2.83 10.80
CA ALA A 193 4.51 2.03 10.63
C ALA A 193 5.81 2.81 10.88
N SER A 194 5.79 4.12 10.83
CA SER A 194 6.92 5.00 11.20
C SER A 194 7.46 4.71 12.60
N ALA A 195 6.59 4.28 13.52
CA ALA A 195 6.95 3.99 14.92
C ALA A 195 7.69 2.65 15.10
N LEU A 196 7.71 1.78 14.09
CA LEU A 196 8.36 0.46 14.19
C LEU A 196 9.88 0.54 14.40
N GLY A 197 10.49 1.65 14.00
CA GLY A 197 11.93 1.90 14.11
C GLY A 197 12.39 2.39 15.48
N ARG A 198 11.49 2.67 16.43
CA ARG A 198 11.84 3.13 17.78
C ARG A 198 12.54 2.02 18.57
N VAL A 199 13.73 2.31 19.10
CA VAL A 199 14.55 1.39 19.91
C VAL A 199 14.72 1.92 21.33
N TYR A 200 14.90 3.25 21.47
CA TYR A 200 15.13 3.90 22.75
C TYR A 200 13.93 4.80 23.14
N PRO A 201 13.70 5.06 24.43
CA PRO A 201 12.53 5.83 24.89
C PRO A 201 12.42 7.25 24.33
N ASP A 202 13.53 7.80 23.85
CA ASP A 202 13.61 9.14 23.25
C ASP A 202 13.76 9.11 21.72
N ASP A 203 13.49 7.95 21.06
CA ASP A 203 13.48 7.86 19.61
C ASP A 203 12.18 8.42 19.02
N GLY A 204 12.34 9.11 17.88
CA GLY A 204 11.23 9.52 17.02
C GLY A 204 10.79 8.40 16.04
N PRO A 205 9.63 8.63 15.39
CA PRO A 205 8.80 9.81 15.52
C PRO A 205 8.23 9.95 16.94
N HIS A 206 8.19 11.16 17.47
CA HIS A 206 7.65 11.41 18.80
C HIS A 206 6.14 11.62 18.76
N LEU A 207 5.63 11.99 17.59
CA LEU A 207 4.22 12.23 17.31
C LEU A 207 3.86 11.55 15.98
N VAL A 208 2.69 10.92 15.94
CA VAL A 208 2.15 10.23 14.78
C VAL A 208 0.70 10.65 14.58
N TYR A 209 0.41 11.34 13.46
CA TYR A 209 -0.94 11.80 13.13
C TYR A 209 -1.50 11.04 11.94
N VAL A 210 -2.64 10.40 12.14
CA VAL A 210 -3.31 9.53 11.18
C VAL A 210 -4.67 10.10 10.76
N PRO A 211 -5.20 9.74 9.57
CA PRO A 211 -6.46 10.30 9.07
C PRO A 211 -7.69 9.87 9.87
N GLU A 212 -7.60 8.81 10.66
CA GLU A 212 -8.68 8.29 11.50
C GLU A 212 -9.01 9.17 12.72
N ARG A 213 -8.23 10.20 12.97
CA ARG A 213 -8.47 11.17 14.05
C ARG A 213 -8.55 12.59 13.50
N PRO A 214 -9.52 13.40 13.98
CA PRO A 214 -9.59 14.80 13.62
C PRO A 214 -8.30 15.53 13.99
N PHE A 215 -7.75 16.27 13.04
CA PHE A 215 -6.53 17.05 13.21
C PHE A 215 -6.88 18.50 13.62
N SER A 216 -6.25 18.96 14.69
CA SER A 216 -6.30 20.35 15.14
C SER A 216 -4.91 20.96 15.11
N MET A 217 -4.74 22.10 14.44
CA MET A 217 -3.47 22.82 14.37
C MET A 217 -3.01 23.30 15.75
N ASP A 218 -3.94 23.72 16.60
CA ASP A 218 -3.62 24.18 17.95
C ASP A 218 -3.08 23.04 18.81
N LYS A 219 -3.75 21.89 18.79
CA LYS A 219 -3.28 20.68 19.48
C LYS A 219 -1.95 20.19 18.93
N PHE A 220 -1.77 20.20 17.62
CA PHE A 220 -0.53 19.84 16.97
C PHE A 220 0.65 20.69 17.45
N CYS A 221 0.51 22.01 17.45
CA CYS A 221 1.55 22.91 17.92
C CYS A 221 1.84 22.71 19.43
N GLU A 222 0.81 22.48 20.22
CA GLU A 222 0.96 22.19 21.67
C GLU A 222 1.71 20.87 21.92
N ASP A 223 1.39 19.82 21.16
CA ASP A 223 2.06 18.53 21.28
C ASP A 223 3.55 18.63 20.85
N VAL A 224 3.83 19.34 19.76
CA VAL A 224 5.21 19.62 19.31
C VAL A 224 5.96 20.42 20.39
N ARG A 225 5.35 21.45 20.98
CA ARG A 225 5.94 22.28 22.05
C ARG A 225 6.36 21.40 23.22
N LYS A 226 5.47 20.56 23.73
CA LYS A 226 5.75 19.65 24.86
C LYS A 226 6.94 18.73 24.61
N VAL A 227 7.00 18.13 23.41
CA VAL A 227 8.13 17.26 23.04
C VAL A 227 9.42 18.07 22.94
N TYR A 228 9.36 19.23 22.27
CA TYR A 228 10.53 20.08 22.05
C TYR A 228 11.10 20.63 23.35
N GLU A 229 10.26 21.08 24.28
CA GLU A 229 10.69 21.54 25.61
C GLU A 229 11.42 20.44 26.40
N ARG A 230 10.94 19.20 26.30
CA ARG A 230 11.54 18.05 26.99
C ARG A 230 12.85 17.57 26.37
N LEU A 231 12.96 17.52 25.03
CA LEU A 231 14.07 16.87 24.31
C LEU A 231 14.96 17.84 23.54
N GLY A 232 14.54 19.09 23.36
CA GLY A 232 15.17 20.06 22.46
C GLY A 232 15.05 19.68 20.98
N ARG A 233 14.21 18.69 20.66
CA ARG A 233 13.97 18.19 19.30
C ARG A 233 12.61 17.50 19.20
N CYS A 234 12.06 17.42 18.00
CA CYS A 234 10.84 16.68 17.73
C CYS A 234 10.89 16.09 16.31
N VAL A 235 10.49 14.84 16.15
CA VAL A 235 10.22 14.20 14.84
C VAL A 235 8.75 13.83 14.80
N VAL A 236 8.07 14.23 13.73
CA VAL A 236 6.64 14.04 13.51
C VAL A 236 6.43 13.23 12.26
N ALA A 237 5.67 12.17 12.35
CA ALA A 237 5.11 11.46 11.21
C ALA A 237 3.65 11.91 11.02
N VAL A 238 3.30 12.31 9.81
CA VAL A 238 1.94 12.79 9.51
C VAL A 238 1.43 12.18 8.21
N SER A 239 0.19 11.68 8.23
CA SER A 239 -0.44 11.21 7.01
C SER A 239 -0.82 12.39 6.10
N GLU A 240 -0.66 12.23 4.79
CA GLU A 240 -1.15 13.19 3.81
C GLU A 240 -2.67 13.40 3.87
N GLY A 241 -3.39 12.43 4.42
CA GLY A 241 -4.86 12.40 4.53
C GLY A 241 -5.42 12.96 5.84
N ILE A 242 -4.61 13.59 6.71
CA ILE A 242 -5.16 14.21 7.92
C ILE A 242 -6.25 15.21 7.57
N SER A 243 -7.35 15.17 8.32
CA SER A 243 -8.54 15.98 8.09
C SER A 243 -9.00 16.69 9.37
N ASP A 244 -9.72 17.78 9.20
CA ASP A 244 -10.35 18.48 10.32
C ASP A 244 -11.57 17.71 10.87
N GLU A 245 -12.23 18.29 11.86
CA GLU A 245 -13.43 17.71 12.49
C GLU A 245 -14.62 17.51 11.54
N TYR A 246 -14.62 18.19 10.38
CA TYR A 246 -15.63 18.04 9.34
C TYR A 246 -15.22 17.04 8.25
N GLY A 247 -14.09 16.34 8.41
CA GLY A 247 -13.57 15.39 7.43
C GLY A 247 -12.92 16.04 6.20
N ILE A 248 -12.67 17.35 6.21
CA ILE A 248 -12.01 18.06 5.12
C ILE A 248 -10.49 17.91 5.29
N ALA A 249 -9.84 17.30 4.29
CA ALA A 249 -8.39 17.11 4.33
C ALA A 249 -7.66 18.45 4.43
N ILE A 250 -6.74 18.57 5.37
CA ILE A 250 -6.01 19.82 5.65
C ILE A 250 -5.27 20.31 4.40
N ALA A 251 -4.63 19.39 3.66
CA ALA A 251 -3.91 19.73 2.43
C ALA A 251 -4.78 20.32 1.32
N THR A 252 -6.07 19.97 1.24
CA THR A 252 -6.98 20.46 0.19
C THR A 252 -7.23 21.96 0.26
N LYS A 253 -7.04 22.55 1.44
CA LYS A 253 -7.19 24.00 1.63
C LYS A 253 -6.14 24.80 0.86
N PHE A 254 -5.06 24.16 0.40
CA PHE A 254 -3.90 24.81 -0.22
C PHE A 254 -3.53 24.26 -1.60
N ILE A 255 -4.12 23.13 -2.02
CA ILE A 255 -3.80 22.43 -3.27
C ILE A 255 -5.00 22.54 -4.22
N LYS A 256 -4.77 23.02 -5.45
CA LYS A 256 -5.80 23.11 -6.51
C LYS A 256 -5.70 21.99 -7.56
N GLU A 257 -4.60 21.23 -7.55
CA GLU A 257 -4.37 20.16 -8.53
C GLU A 257 -5.22 18.93 -8.21
N THR A 258 -5.85 18.36 -9.23
CA THR A 258 -6.64 17.13 -9.12
C THR A 258 -5.98 15.99 -9.90
N ASP A 259 -6.14 14.77 -9.39
CA ASP A 259 -5.74 13.55 -10.10
C ASP A 259 -6.74 13.21 -11.24
N SER A 260 -6.43 12.16 -12.02
CA SER A 260 -7.27 11.69 -13.12
C SER A 260 -8.67 11.20 -12.70
N HIS A 261 -8.96 11.13 -11.41
CA HIS A 261 -10.25 10.76 -10.84
C HIS A 261 -11.00 11.97 -10.24
N GLY A 262 -10.45 13.19 -10.39
CA GLY A 262 -11.03 14.42 -9.85
C GLY A 262 -10.77 14.66 -8.36
N ASN A 263 -9.95 13.83 -7.71
CA ASN A 263 -9.56 14.03 -6.32
C ASN A 263 -8.37 14.97 -6.24
N VAL A 264 -8.31 15.83 -5.21
CA VAL A 264 -7.13 16.65 -4.94
C VAL A 264 -5.89 15.77 -4.80
N GLN A 265 -4.84 16.08 -5.55
CA GLN A 265 -3.59 15.33 -5.52
C GLN A 265 -2.80 15.68 -4.26
N LEU A 266 -2.96 14.85 -3.23
CA LEU A 266 -2.26 15.03 -1.94
C LEU A 266 -0.81 14.56 -2.00
N SER A 267 -0.57 13.44 -2.69
CA SER A 267 0.76 12.81 -2.76
C SER A 267 1.70 13.57 -3.70
N GLY A 268 2.93 13.75 -3.26
CA GLY A 268 4.00 14.33 -4.09
C GLY A 268 4.07 15.85 -4.09
N THR A 269 3.16 16.55 -3.40
CA THR A 269 3.29 17.99 -3.15
C THR A 269 3.90 18.23 -1.77
N GLY A 270 4.74 19.24 -1.62
CA GLY A 270 5.28 19.66 -0.32
C GLY A 270 4.31 20.46 0.55
N ALA A 271 3.13 20.77 0.04
CA ALA A 271 2.22 21.78 0.62
C ALA A 271 1.83 21.54 2.08
N LEU A 272 1.53 20.29 2.46
CA LEU A 272 1.20 19.96 3.85
C LEU A 272 2.40 20.14 4.78
N GLY A 273 3.57 19.65 4.38
CA GLY A 273 4.81 19.79 5.14
C GLY A 273 5.20 21.27 5.33
N ASP A 274 5.09 22.07 4.27
CA ASP A 274 5.36 23.52 4.31
C ASP A 274 4.38 24.24 5.24
N LEU A 275 3.09 23.93 5.17
CA LEU A 275 2.08 24.48 6.06
C LEU A 275 2.43 24.22 7.52
N LEU A 276 2.60 22.94 7.88
CA LEU A 276 2.90 22.55 9.27
C LEU A 276 4.22 23.17 9.77
N SER A 277 5.23 23.23 8.90
CA SER A 277 6.53 23.86 9.23
C SER A 277 6.38 25.37 9.50
N ASN A 278 5.59 26.07 8.69
CA ASN A 278 5.37 27.51 8.85
C ASN A 278 4.57 27.82 10.13
N GLU A 279 3.55 27.02 10.46
CA GLU A 279 2.78 27.16 11.69
C GLU A 279 3.66 26.96 12.94
N ILE A 280 4.54 25.94 12.96
CA ILE A 280 5.48 25.72 14.05
C ILE A 280 6.43 26.91 14.20
N LYS A 281 7.03 27.39 13.09
CA LYS A 281 7.94 28.56 13.13
C LYS A 281 7.24 29.79 13.68
N ALA A 282 6.03 30.07 13.21
CA ALA A 282 5.27 31.25 13.59
C ALA A 282 4.82 31.21 15.07
N ARG A 283 4.29 30.06 15.52
CA ARG A 283 3.66 29.95 16.84
C ARG A 283 4.64 29.60 17.95
N LEU A 284 5.67 28.78 17.66
CA LEU A 284 6.60 28.29 18.67
C LEU A 284 7.97 28.98 18.63
N GLN A 285 8.21 29.85 17.67
CA GLN A 285 9.48 30.55 17.48
C GLN A 285 10.69 29.61 17.34
N ILE A 286 10.45 28.40 16.80
CA ILE A 286 11.51 27.41 16.54
C ILE A 286 12.06 27.67 15.14
N SER A 287 13.32 28.10 15.05
CA SER A 287 13.94 28.49 13.77
C SER A 287 14.24 27.28 12.85
N ARG A 288 14.69 26.15 13.43
CA ARG A 288 15.01 24.93 12.66
C ARG A 288 13.81 24.00 12.59
N VAL A 289 13.00 24.17 11.55
CA VAL A 289 11.92 23.24 11.17
C VAL A 289 12.17 22.79 9.73
N ARG A 290 12.09 21.49 9.47
CA ARG A 290 12.24 20.88 8.15
C ARG A 290 11.10 19.90 7.92
N ALA A 291 10.66 19.80 6.67
CA ALA A 291 9.66 18.82 6.27
C ALA A 291 10.10 18.09 5.02
N ASP A 292 9.84 16.80 4.97
CA ASP A 292 9.98 15.97 3.78
C ASP A 292 8.64 15.30 3.47
N THR A 293 8.35 15.15 2.18
CA THR A 293 7.23 14.38 1.68
C THR A 293 7.80 13.17 0.96
N PHE A 294 7.52 11.95 1.46
CA PHE A 294 8.08 10.72 0.88
C PHE A 294 7.58 10.44 -0.53
N GLY A 295 6.41 10.95 -0.87
CA GLY A 295 5.83 10.86 -2.20
C GLY A 295 5.82 9.41 -2.71
N TYR A 296 6.19 9.22 -3.96
CA TYR A 296 6.12 7.92 -4.63
C TYR A 296 7.27 6.96 -4.31
N LEU A 297 8.35 7.43 -3.65
CA LEU A 297 9.48 6.56 -3.28
C LEU A 297 9.05 5.43 -2.35
N GLN A 298 8.17 5.69 -1.39
CA GLN A 298 7.76 4.73 -0.38
C GLN A 298 7.08 3.47 -0.93
N ARG A 299 6.59 3.48 -2.18
CA ARG A 299 5.89 2.33 -2.77
C ARG A 299 6.73 1.48 -3.72
N SER A 300 7.85 1.99 -4.24
CA SER A 300 8.63 1.32 -5.29
C SER A 300 10.15 1.40 -5.07
N PHE A 301 10.63 1.58 -3.84
CA PHE A 301 12.04 1.77 -3.54
C PHE A 301 12.82 0.45 -3.63
N PRO A 302 13.86 0.34 -4.50
CA PRO A 302 14.67 -0.87 -4.59
C PRO A 302 15.39 -1.17 -3.27
N GLY A 303 15.49 -2.45 -2.90
CA GLY A 303 16.20 -2.91 -1.70
C GLY A 303 15.39 -2.87 -0.40
N MET A 304 14.17 -2.34 -0.40
CA MET A 304 13.31 -2.26 0.80
C MET A 304 12.20 -3.32 0.85
N VAL A 305 12.27 -4.33 0.01
CA VAL A 305 11.28 -5.42 -0.02
C VAL A 305 11.28 -6.18 1.29
N SER A 306 10.10 -6.37 1.90
CA SER A 306 9.89 -7.35 2.96
C SER A 306 9.79 -8.76 2.36
N LYS A 307 10.53 -9.71 2.94
CA LYS A 307 10.48 -11.11 2.50
C LYS A 307 9.10 -11.74 2.70
N VAL A 308 8.42 -11.35 3.77
CA VAL A 308 7.04 -11.80 4.07
C VAL A 308 6.10 -11.28 3.01
N ASP A 309 6.10 -9.98 2.76
CA ASP A 309 5.26 -9.32 1.77
C ASP A 309 5.47 -9.89 0.35
N ALA A 310 6.72 -10.13 -0.04
CA ALA A 310 7.05 -10.75 -1.33
C ALA A 310 6.51 -12.19 -1.47
N ALA A 311 6.67 -13.00 -0.43
CA ALA A 311 6.19 -14.38 -0.44
C ALA A 311 4.65 -14.44 -0.47
N GLU A 312 4.00 -13.58 0.30
CA GLU A 312 2.54 -13.51 0.37
C GLU A 312 1.93 -12.93 -0.91
N ALA A 313 2.55 -11.92 -1.52
CA ALA A 313 2.15 -11.43 -2.83
C ALA A 313 2.21 -12.53 -3.89
N ARG A 314 3.28 -13.34 -3.89
CA ARG A 314 3.43 -14.48 -4.82
C ARG A 314 2.34 -15.52 -4.61
N GLU A 315 2.09 -15.91 -3.37
CA GLU A 315 1.03 -16.89 -3.07
C GLU A 315 -0.36 -16.35 -3.38
N ALA A 316 -0.65 -15.07 -3.14
CA ALA A 316 -1.92 -14.47 -3.51
C ALA A 316 -2.19 -14.59 -5.02
N GLY A 317 -1.19 -14.33 -5.86
CA GLY A 317 -1.29 -14.53 -7.31
C GLY A 317 -1.53 -15.99 -7.69
N ALA A 318 -0.75 -16.91 -7.11
CA ALA A 318 -0.91 -18.33 -7.35
C ALA A 318 -2.27 -18.86 -6.86
N ARG A 319 -2.74 -18.38 -5.71
CA ARG A 319 -4.03 -18.77 -5.12
C ARG A 319 -5.21 -18.39 -6.00
N ALA A 320 -5.19 -17.22 -6.61
CA ALA A 320 -6.25 -16.79 -7.53
C ALA A 320 -6.42 -17.80 -8.70
N VAL A 321 -5.32 -18.26 -9.27
CA VAL A 321 -5.35 -19.27 -10.32
C VAL A 321 -5.84 -20.61 -9.81
N LYS A 322 -5.39 -21.06 -8.64
CA LYS A 322 -5.86 -22.32 -8.02
C LYS A 322 -7.38 -22.30 -7.80
N GLU A 323 -7.93 -21.19 -7.30
CA GLU A 323 -9.38 -21.05 -7.11
C GLU A 323 -10.16 -21.09 -8.43
N ALA A 324 -9.66 -20.38 -9.46
CA ALA A 324 -10.25 -20.45 -10.79
C ALA A 324 -10.23 -21.88 -11.35
N MET A 325 -9.12 -22.61 -11.18
CA MET A 325 -8.97 -24.01 -11.63
C MET A 325 -9.79 -24.99 -10.81
N ALA A 326 -10.13 -24.65 -9.56
CA ALA A 326 -11.07 -25.40 -8.74
C ALA A 326 -12.54 -25.19 -9.15
N GLY A 327 -12.80 -24.38 -10.19
CA GLY A 327 -14.13 -24.14 -10.73
C GLY A 327 -14.86 -22.97 -10.10
N GLN A 328 -14.20 -22.15 -9.27
CA GLN A 328 -14.81 -20.92 -8.74
C GLN A 328 -14.96 -19.89 -9.87
N PRO A 329 -16.16 -19.32 -10.07
CA PRO A 329 -16.39 -18.43 -11.21
C PRO A 329 -15.84 -17.01 -10.97
N GLU A 330 -15.76 -16.57 -9.71
CA GLU A 330 -15.28 -15.25 -9.35
C GLU A 330 -14.71 -15.22 -7.92
N GLY A 331 -13.95 -14.19 -7.60
CA GLY A 331 -13.55 -13.91 -6.22
C GLY A 331 -12.41 -12.91 -6.11
N SER A 332 -12.25 -12.41 -4.89
CA SER A 332 -11.04 -11.73 -4.44
C SER A 332 -10.24 -12.67 -3.55
N ILE A 333 -8.93 -12.72 -3.73
CA ILE A 333 -8.06 -13.40 -2.78
C ILE A 333 -7.82 -12.47 -1.59
N THR A 334 -7.93 -13.01 -0.39
CA THR A 334 -7.69 -12.28 0.85
C THR A 334 -6.61 -12.95 1.66
N ILE A 335 -5.83 -12.14 2.38
CA ILE A 335 -4.83 -12.61 3.33
C ILE A 335 -5.44 -12.52 4.73
N ARG A 336 -5.43 -13.64 5.45
CA ARG A 336 -5.89 -13.76 6.83
C ARG A 336 -4.73 -14.14 7.74
N ARG A 337 -4.81 -13.73 8.99
CA ARG A 337 -3.84 -14.12 10.03
C ARG A 337 -4.41 -15.20 10.91
N LYS A 338 -3.65 -16.28 11.13
CA LYS A 338 -4.02 -17.29 12.12
C LYS A 338 -3.82 -16.75 13.53
N PRO A 339 -4.75 -17.01 14.46
CA PRO A 339 -4.52 -16.72 15.87
C PRO A 339 -3.28 -17.43 16.40
N GLY A 340 -2.53 -16.79 17.30
CA GLY A 340 -1.38 -17.40 17.97
C GLY A 340 -0.18 -16.48 18.09
N LYS A 341 0.83 -16.91 18.87
CA LYS A 341 2.05 -16.11 19.14
C LYS A 341 2.98 -15.98 17.94
N LYS A 342 2.96 -16.95 17.01
CA LYS A 342 3.78 -16.89 15.79
C LYS A 342 2.93 -16.42 14.64
N TYR A 343 3.41 -15.40 13.94
CA TYR A 343 2.79 -14.93 12.71
C TYR A 343 2.70 -16.07 11.69
N LYS A 344 1.50 -16.26 11.15
CA LYS A 344 1.22 -17.18 10.04
C LYS A 344 0.01 -16.68 9.26
N ALA A 345 0.21 -16.40 7.98
CA ALA A 345 -0.87 -16.09 7.05
C ALA A 345 -1.52 -17.35 6.47
N TYR A 346 -2.77 -17.20 6.03
CA TYR A 346 -3.45 -18.12 5.14
C TYR A 346 -4.28 -17.31 4.13
N PHE A 347 -4.69 -17.96 3.04
CA PHE A 347 -5.33 -17.29 1.92
C PHE A 347 -6.72 -17.87 1.70
N GLU A 348 -7.69 -17.00 1.52
CA GLU A 348 -9.08 -17.35 1.26
C GLU A 348 -9.58 -16.66 -0.01
N ARG A 349 -10.55 -17.28 -0.67
CA ARG A 349 -11.38 -16.62 -1.66
C ARG A 349 -12.62 -16.06 -1.00
N VAL A 350 -12.92 -14.80 -1.23
CA VAL A 350 -14.18 -14.17 -0.85
C VAL A 350 -14.90 -13.66 -2.10
N PRO A 351 -16.24 -13.50 -2.08
CA PRO A 351 -16.97 -12.87 -3.17
C PRO A 351 -16.43 -11.47 -3.49
N LEU A 352 -16.36 -11.10 -4.77
CA LEU A 352 -15.86 -9.79 -5.21
C LEU A 352 -16.62 -8.62 -4.58
N GLN A 353 -17.93 -8.76 -4.41
CA GLN A 353 -18.79 -7.75 -3.80
C GLN A 353 -18.38 -7.36 -2.36
N ASN A 354 -17.71 -8.26 -1.63
CA ASN A 354 -17.27 -8.01 -0.25
C ASN A 354 -16.07 -7.06 -0.19
N VAL A 355 -15.30 -6.95 -1.28
CA VAL A 355 -14.10 -6.12 -1.35
C VAL A 355 -14.33 -4.86 -2.17
N ALA A 356 -15.19 -4.94 -3.19
CA ALA A 356 -15.49 -3.82 -4.06
C ALA A 356 -16.15 -2.65 -3.29
N LYS A 357 -15.76 -1.41 -3.62
CA LYS A 357 -16.36 -0.14 -3.16
C LYS A 357 -16.11 0.28 -1.70
N ASN A 358 -15.57 -0.56 -0.87
CA ASN A 358 -15.42 -0.25 0.56
C ASN A 358 -13.94 -0.10 0.94
N THR A 359 -13.66 0.83 1.85
CA THR A 359 -12.32 1.10 2.37
C THR A 359 -12.24 0.65 3.82
N ARG A 360 -11.16 -0.03 4.18
CA ARG A 360 -10.82 -0.39 5.54
C ARG A 360 -10.04 0.76 6.19
N HIS A 361 -10.48 1.18 7.36
CA HIS A 361 -9.74 2.11 8.22
C HIS A 361 -8.88 1.36 9.23
N MET A 362 -7.89 2.04 9.79
CA MET A 362 -7.08 1.50 10.86
C MET A 362 -7.93 1.40 12.14
N PRO A 363 -7.93 0.25 12.83
CA PRO A 363 -8.70 0.06 14.05
C PRO A 363 -8.33 1.05 15.17
N ASP A 364 -9.32 1.45 15.97
CA ASP A 364 -9.13 2.39 17.07
C ASP A 364 -8.12 1.89 18.11
N GLU A 365 -8.03 0.58 18.33
CA GLU A 365 -7.08 -0.06 19.22
C GLU A 365 -5.61 0.18 18.83
N PHE A 366 -5.34 0.54 17.58
CA PHE A 366 -4.00 0.85 17.08
C PHE A 366 -3.57 2.30 17.31
N ILE A 367 -4.50 3.16 17.73
CA ILE A 367 -4.26 4.59 17.93
C ILE A 367 -4.30 4.90 19.42
N SER A 368 -3.30 5.65 19.90
CA SER A 368 -3.28 6.08 21.29
C SER A 368 -4.52 6.90 21.64
N SER A 369 -4.94 6.86 22.89
CA SER A 369 -6.09 7.63 23.38
C SER A 369 -5.95 9.14 23.19
N ALA A 370 -4.71 9.65 23.16
CA ALA A 370 -4.40 11.04 22.86
C ALA A 370 -4.54 11.39 21.36
N GLY A 371 -4.59 10.38 20.49
CA GLY A 371 -4.75 10.54 19.03
C GLY A 371 -3.52 11.04 18.30
N ASN A 372 -2.35 11.03 18.93
CA ASN A 372 -1.08 11.55 18.40
C ASN A 372 0.08 10.55 18.48
N ASP A 373 -0.22 9.28 18.66
CA ASP A 373 0.73 8.17 18.65
C ASP A 373 0.01 6.85 18.35
N VAL A 374 0.77 5.77 18.20
CA VAL A 374 0.29 4.40 18.01
C VAL A 374 0.46 3.56 19.28
N THR A 375 -0.29 2.48 19.39
CA THR A 375 -0.25 1.54 20.51
C THR A 375 0.74 0.40 20.28
N LEU A 376 0.98 -0.41 21.31
CA LEU A 376 1.78 -1.63 21.18
C LEU A 376 1.08 -2.68 20.30
N GLU A 377 -0.24 -2.70 20.30
CA GLU A 377 -1.05 -3.59 19.46
C GLU A 377 -0.74 -3.36 17.98
N PHE A 378 -0.59 -2.11 17.55
CA PHE A 378 -0.14 -1.81 16.19
C PHE A 378 1.29 -2.31 15.93
N ILE A 379 2.20 -2.10 16.86
CA ILE A 379 3.60 -2.55 16.74
C ILE A 379 3.66 -4.08 16.57
N ASP A 380 2.91 -4.82 17.38
CA ASP A 380 2.84 -6.28 17.33
C ASP A 380 2.17 -6.79 16.05
N TYR A 381 1.15 -6.06 15.56
CA TYR A 381 0.50 -6.33 14.29
C TYR A 381 1.45 -6.18 13.10
N ALA A 382 2.17 -5.07 13.01
CA ALA A 382 2.91 -4.69 11.82
C ALA A 382 4.35 -5.26 11.77
N ARG A 383 4.98 -5.48 12.93
CA ARG A 383 6.37 -5.95 13.00
C ARG A 383 6.68 -7.21 12.20
N PRO A 384 5.88 -8.29 12.24
CA PRO A 384 6.16 -9.48 11.43
C PRO A 384 6.06 -9.22 9.92
N LEU A 385 5.28 -8.22 9.50
CA LEU A 385 5.08 -7.90 8.09
C LEU A 385 6.27 -7.17 7.46
N VAL A 386 6.97 -6.34 8.25
CA VAL A 386 8.14 -5.58 7.78
C VAL A 386 9.43 -6.40 7.85
N GLY A 387 9.49 -7.38 8.74
CA GLY A 387 10.68 -8.18 9.00
C GLY A 387 11.77 -7.39 9.75
N ASP A 388 13.03 -7.75 9.50
CA ASP A 388 14.16 -7.14 10.19
C ASP A 388 14.38 -5.68 9.75
N LEU A 389 14.57 -4.81 10.74
CA LEU A 389 14.99 -3.43 10.59
C LEU A 389 16.47 -3.26 10.97
N PRO A 390 17.16 -2.21 10.46
CA PRO A 390 18.55 -1.93 10.83
C PRO A 390 18.75 -1.79 12.33
N ARG A 391 19.88 -2.25 12.84
CA ARG A 391 20.24 -2.10 14.25
C ARG A 391 20.86 -0.73 14.48
N ILE A 392 20.38 -0.02 15.49
CA ILE A 392 20.89 1.30 15.89
C ILE A 392 21.64 1.16 17.21
N GLY A 393 22.88 1.64 17.24
CA GLY A 393 23.72 1.71 18.43
C GLY A 393 23.85 3.14 18.97
N ARG A 394 24.19 3.27 20.25
CA ARG A 394 24.50 4.55 20.92
C ARG A 394 25.74 4.42 21.80
N LEU A 395 26.54 5.51 21.87
CA LEU A 395 27.63 5.61 22.82
C LEU A 395 27.09 5.61 24.25
N LYS A 396 27.76 4.88 25.14
CA LYS A 396 27.40 4.73 26.56
C LYS A 396 28.38 5.40 27.50
N ALA A 397 29.43 6.08 26.98
CA ALA A 397 30.42 6.75 27.80
C ALA A 397 29.80 7.86 28.65
N ALA A 398 30.27 8.01 29.89
CA ALA A 398 29.86 9.06 30.77
C ALA A 398 30.42 10.43 30.30
N PRO A 399 29.68 11.53 30.51
CA PRO A 399 30.16 12.87 30.24
C PRO A 399 31.41 13.18 31.08
N ILE A 400 32.37 13.86 30.46
CA ILE A 400 33.54 14.39 31.16
C ILE A 400 33.05 15.55 32.06
N ARG A 401 33.57 15.62 33.31
CA ARG A 401 33.32 16.78 34.18
C ARG A 401 33.90 18.04 33.55
N LYS A 402 33.14 19.13 33.56
CA LYS A 402 33.67 20.44 33.18
C LYS A 402 34.81 20.78 34.13
N SER A 403 35.99 21.17 33.62
CA SER A 403 37.03 21.78 34.44
C SER A 403 36.49 23.10 34.96
N ALA A 404 36.63 23.33 36.26
CA ALA A 404 36.44 24.66 36.81
C ALA A 404 37.53 25.56 36.23
N GLY A 405 37.14 26.57 35.43
CA GLY A 405 38.04 27.59 34.94
C GLY A 405 38.36 28.57 36.04
#